data_27aba3d2557c7eadcf0b71e80a499767
#
_entry.id   27aba3d2557c7eadcf0b71e80a499767
#
_cell.length_a   1.000
_cell.length_b   1.000
_cell.length_c   1.000
_cell.angle_alpha   90.00
_cell.angle_beta   90.00
_cell.angle_gamma   90.00
#
_symmetry.space_group_name_H-M   'P 1'
#
loop_
_entity.id
_entity.type
_entity.pdbx_description
1 polymer ?
#
loop_
_entity_poly.entity_id
_entity_poly.type
_entity_poly.pdbx_seq_one_letter_code
_entity_poly.pdbx_strand_id
1 'polypeptide(L)'
;FGQKPLYFLKTNKGLILSSEIKDIKKVLSLSSNNHAIKKYLYRNILDVKNDTFFKGLKRLGPSEKLSFIKNILVIKKYYELKLTDSKKYNSEEFLQIFKESLKLHLISDVKVAYLLSGGLDSSSIVANSIEYQKNLKAFSLFPKKTFDERPWIDDFVKKKDINHEYINVENKINPEGFEK
;
A
#
# COMPACT_ATOMS: atom_id res chain seq x y z
N PHE A 1 -4.57 0.53 -10.04
CA PHE A 1 -3.57 1.25 -9.20
C PHE A 1 -2.46 0.31 -8.66
N GLY A 2 -2.61 -1.02 -8.74
CA GLY A 2 -1.61 -1.98 -8.24
C GLY A 2 -1.48 -2.02 -6.70
N GLN A 3 -2.53 -1.65 -5.98
CA GLN A 3 -2.55 -1.69 -4.50
C GLN A 3 -2.39 -3.11 -3.96
N LYS A 4 -2.98 -4.09 -4.62
CA LYS A 4 -2.76 -5.50 -4.31
C LYS A 4 -1.70 -6.05 -5.26
N PRO A 5 -0.56 -6.54 -4.77
CA PRO A 5 0.48 -7.08 -5.62
C PRO A 5 0.05 -8.41 -6.25
N LEU A 6 0.42 -8.62 -7.50
CA LEU A 6 0.34 -9.91 -8.17
C LEU A 6 1.71 -10.22 -8.74
N TYR A 7 2.35 -11.25 -8.22
CA TYR A 7 3.61 -11.77 -8.72
C TYR A 7 3.36 -12.92 -9.67
N PHE A 8 4.15 -13.02 -10.73
CA PHE A 8 4.04 -14.08 -11.70
C PHE A 8 5.41 -14.58 -12.17
N LEU A 9 5.49 -15.87 -12.42
CA LEU A 9 6.65 -16.55 -12.97
C LEU A 9 6.20 -17.51 -14.06
N LYS A 10 6.67 -17.28 -15.29
CA LYS A 10 6.49 -18.23 -16.39
C LYS A 10 7.55 -19.32 -16.31
N THR A 11 7.12 -20.56 -16.31
CA THR A 11 7.99 -21.76 -16.33
C THR A 11 7.72 -22.59 -17.59
N ASN A 12 8.54 -23.62 -17.81
CA ASN A 12 8.29 -24.58 -18.90
C ASN A 12 6.98 -25.40 -18.69
N LYS A 13 6.52 -25.49 -17.43
CA LYS A 13 5.30 -26.23 -17.05
C LYS A 13 4.04 -25.36 -17.03
N GLY A 14 4.18 -24.05 -17.16
CA GLY A 14 3.05 -23.13 -17.11
C GLY A 14 3.35 -21.82 -16.40
N LEU A 15 2.34 -21.19 -15.87
CA LEU A 15 2.39 -19.91 -15.18
C LEU A 15 2.08 -20.09 -13.69
N ILE A 16 2.91 -19.54 -12.84
CA ILE A 16 2.69 -19.46 -11.40
C ILE A 16 2.30 -18.03 -11.05
N LEU A 17 1.25 -17.89 -10.24
CA LEU A 17 0.71 -16.61 -9.77
C LEU A 17 0.59 -16.65 -8.26
N SER A 18 0.94 -15.56 -7.60
CA SER A 18 0.70 -15.37 -6.16
C SER A 18 0.67 -13.89 -5.80
N SER A 19 -0.05 -13.55 -4.74
CA SER A 19 0.01 -12.21 -4.13
C SER A 19 1.25 -12.03 -3.25
N GLU A 20 1.93 -13.13 -2.88
CA GLU A 20 3.13 -13.10 -2.05
C GLU A 20 4.28 -13.96 -2.63
N ILE A 21 5.50 -13.40 -2.61
CA ILE A 21 6.69 -14.11 -3.12
C ILE A 21 7.01 -15.36 -2.27
N LYS A 22 6.74 -15.31 -0.96
CA LYS A 22 7.02 -16.44 -0.06
C LYS A 22 6.31 -17.73 -0.49
N ASP A 23 5.11 -17.63 -1.06
CA ASP A 23 4.36 -18.80 -1.49
C ASP A 23 4.95 -19.41 -2.76
N ILE A 24 5.46 -18.58 -3.67
CA ILE A 24 6.20 -19.07 -4.85
C ILE A 24 7.48 -19.78 -4.43
N LYS A 25 8.18 -19.27 -3.38
CA LYS A 25 9.39 -19.90 -2.83
C LYS A 25 9.12 -21.28 -2.20
N LYS A 26 7.92 -21.56 -1.73
CA LYS A 26 7.56 -22.89 -1.22
C LYS A 26 7.52 -23.98 -2.30
N VAL A 27 7.22 -23.58 -3.54
CA VAL A 27 7.05 -24.51 -4.66
C VAL A 27 8.23 -24.52 -5.64
N LEU A 28 9.06 -23.45 -5.62
CA LEU A 28 10.20 -23.30 -6.51
C LEU A 28 11.40 -22.67 -5.80
N SER A 29 12.59 -23.16 -6.11
CA SER A 29 13.83 -22.48 -5.77
C SER A 29 14.03 -21.27 -6.69
N LEU A 30 14.13 -20.09 -6.11
CA LEU A 30 14.32 -18.83 -6.83
C LEU A 30 15.79 -18.37 -6.71
N SER A 31 16.42 -18.05 -7.83
CA SER A 31 17.77 -17.46 -7.84
C SER A 31 17.70 -15.94 -7.72
N SER A 32 18.72 -15.33 -7.12
CA SER A 32 18.79 -13.89 -6.89
C SER A 32 18.96 -13.09 -8.19
N ASN A 33 18.23 -11.99 -8.30
CA ASN A 33 18.39 -10.97 -9.34
C ASN A 33 19.38 -9.89 -8.86
N ASN A 34 20.68 -10.13 -9.06
CA ASN A 34 21.72 -9.22 -8.58
C ASN A 34 21.59 -7.80 -9.14
N HIS A 35 21.02 -7.64 -10.34
CA HIS A 35 20.83 -6.32 -10.93
C HIS A 35 19.77 -5.50 -10.15
N ALA A 36 18.64 -6.12 -9.83
CA ALA A 36 17.61 -5.47 -9.02
C ALA A 36 18.09 -5.19 -7.59
N ILE A 37 18.84 -6.14 -6.99
CA ILE A 37 19.41 -5.98 -5.65
C ILE A 37 20.41 -4.81 -5.63
N LYS A 38 21.32 -4.74 -6.62
CA LYS A 38 22.27 -3.60 -6.73
C LYS A 38 21.55 -2.27 -6.86
N LYS A 39 20.51 -2.16 -7.69
CA LYS A 39 19.73 -0.92 -7.83
C LYS A 39 19.08 -0.50 -6.53
N TYR A 40 18.55 -1.45 -5.78
CA TYR A 40 17.98 -1.18 -4.47
C TYR A 40 19.02 -0.65 -3.49
N LEU A 41 20.16 -1.34 -3.37
CA LEU A 41 21.23 -0.95 -2.44
C LEU A 41 21.86 0.41 -2.75
N TYR A 42 22.04 0.74 -4.04
CA TYR A 42 22.66 2.01 -4.44
C TYR A 42 21.68 3.19 -4.57
N ARG A 43 20.41 2.93 -4.89
CA ARG A 43 19.45 3.98 -5.25
C ARG A 43 18.13 3.92 -4.49
N ASN A 44 17.97 2.96 -3.58
CA ASN A 44 16.71 2.66 -2.88
C ASN A 44 15.51 2.49 -3.83
N ILE A 45 15.73 1.94 -5.04
CA ILE A 45 14.70 1.72 -6.03
C ILE A 45 14.27 0.27 -5.96
N LEU A 46 13.02 0.02 -5.49
CA LEU A 46 12.47 -1.33 -5.32
C LEU A 46 11.91 -1.92 -6.62
N ASP A 47 11.21 -1.13 -7.41
CA ASP A 47 10.41 -1.62 -8.55
C ASP A 47 10.92 -1.05 -9.87
N VAL A 48 11.93 -1.71 -10.46
CA VAL A 48 12.40 -1.33 -11.79
C VAL A 48 11.73 -2.20 -12.84
N LYS A 49 10.82 -1.63 -13.62
CA LYS A 49 10.15 -2.32 -14.75
C LYS A 49 9.51 -3.66 -14.35
N ASN A 50 8.83 -3.70 -13.22
CA ASN A 50 8.17 -4.91 -12.70
C ASN A 50 9.12 -6.06 -12.28
N ASP A 51 10.42 -5.84 -12.26
CA ASP A 51 11.40 -6.83 -11.80
C ASP A 51 11.38 -6.95 -10.27
N THR A 52 11.59 -8.15 -9.79
CA THR A 52 11.77 -8.44 -8.37
C THR A 52 13.24 -8.76 -8.05
N PHE A 53 13.55 -9.00 -6.77
CA PHE A 53 14.88 -9.47 -6.36
C PHE A 53 15.19 -10.91 -6.79
N PHE A 54 14.26 -11.57 -7.49
CA PHE A 54 14.42 -12.93 -7.98
C PHE A 54 14.36 -12.97 -9.52
N LYS A 55 15.26 -13.76 -10.13
CA LYS A 55 15.35 -13.88 -11.58
C LYS A 55 14.04 -14.47 -12.17
N GLY A 56 13.52 -13.81 -13.18
CA GLY A 56 12.32 -14.27 -13.92
C GLY A 56 10.99 -14.03 -13.18
N LEU A 57 11.01 -13.83 -11.86
CA LEU A 57 9.83 -13.48 -11.10
C LEU A 57 9.53 -11.99 -11.28
N LYS A 58 8.34 -11.68 -11.75
CA LYS A 58 7.89 -10.32 -12.01
C LYS A 58 6.65 -9.97 -11.19
N ARG A 59 6.46 -8.68 -10.95
CA ARG A 59 5.23 -8.10 -10.41
C ARG A 59 4.42 -7.53 -11.57
N LEU A 60 3.11 -7.78 -11.60
CA LEU A 60 2.22 -7.12 -12.55
C LEU A 60 2.10 -5.64 -12.16
N GLY A 61 2.36 -4.75 -13.11
CA GLY A 61 2.32 -3.31 -12.89
C GLY A 61 0.90 -2.76 -12.79
N PRO A 62 0.76 -1.51 -12.29
CA PRO A 62 -0.51 -0.80 -12.34
C PRO A 62 -1.04 -0.73 -13.78
N SER A 63 -2.36 -0.82 -13.94
CA SER A 63 -3.05 -0.76 -15.25
C SER A 63 -2.64 -1.87 -16.24
N GLU A 64 -1.95 -2.90 -15.78
CA GLU A 64 -1.58 -4.04 -16.64
C GLU A 64 -2.57 -5.19 -16.49
N LYS A 65 -2.85 -5.83 -17.60
CA LYS A 65 -3.60 -7.08 -17.71
C LYS A 65 -2.68 -8.17 -18.22
N LEU A 66 -2.60 -9.28 -17.48
CA LEU A 66 -1.89 -10.49 -17.88
C LEU A 66 -2.87 -11.47 -18.50
N SER A 67 -2.53 -12.00 -19.66
CA SER A 67 -3.25 -13.08 -20.34
C SER A 67 -2.29 -14.23 -20.63
N PHE A 68 -2.71 -15.46 -20.32
CA PHE A 68 -1.91 -16.65 -20.55
C PHE A 68 -2.75 -17.71 -21.27
N ILE A 69 -2.47 -17.92 -22.55
CA ILE A 69 -3.24 -18.81 -23.43
C ILE A 69 -2.25 -19.63 -24.26
N LYS A 70 -2.44 -20.94 -24.32
CA LYS A 70 -1.58 -21.87 -25.08
C LYS A 70 -0.08 -21.65 -24.82
N ASN A 71 0.30 -21.48 -23.56
CA ASN A 71 1.67 -21.21 -23.13
C ASN A 71 2.27 -19.86 -23.60
N ILE A 72 1.46 -18.95 -24.13
CA ILE A 72 1.84 -17.61 -24.53
C ILE A 72 1.40 -16.64 -23.43
N LEU A 73 2.37 -15.91 -22.87
CA LEU A 73 2.16 -14.87 -21.87
C LEU A 73 2.13 -13.50 -22.58
N VAL A 74 1.04 -12.77 -22.40
CA VAL A 74 0.87 -11.42 -22.93
C VAL A 74 0.51 -10.46 -21.81
N ILE A 75 1.22 -9.35 -21.72
CA ILE A 75 0.91 -8.27 -20.79
C ILE A 75 0.58 -7.02 -21.60
N LYS A 76 -0.58 -6.43 -21.33
CA LYS A 76 -1.06 -5.20 -21.99
C LYS A 76 -1.51 -4.19 -20.95
N LYS A 77 -1.18 -2.92 -21.16
CA LYS A 77 -1.83 -1.83 -20.45
C LYS A 77 -3.27 -1.67 -20.95
N TYR A 78 -4.21 -1.55 -20.02
CA TYR A 78 -5.62 -1.28 -20.34
C TYR A 78 -6.03 0.16 -19.97
N TYR A 79 -5.20 0.86 -19.22
CA TYR A 79 -5.42 2.23 -18.80
C TYR A 79 -4.09 2.99 -18.75
N GLU A 80 -4.11 4.22 -19.18
CA GLU A 80 -3.00 5.16 -19.04
C GLU A 80 -3.54 6.50 -18.51
N LEU A 81 -2.94 7.00 -17.42
CA LEU A 81 -3.28 8.29 -16.88
C LEU A 81 -2.77 9.37 -17.85
N LYS A 82 -3.69 10.05 -18.50
CA LYS A 82 -3.37 11.21 -19.34
C LYS A 82 -3.39 12.46 -18.48
N LEU A 83 -2.30 13.19 -18.49
CA LEU A 83 -2.28 14.55 -17.95
C LEU A 83 -3.04 15.43 -18.94
N THR A 84 -4.19 15.93 -18.52
CA THR A 84 -4.95 16.91 -19.29
C THR A 84 -4.59 18.30 -18.80
N ASP A 85 -4.29 19.20 -19.73
CA ASP A 85 -4.02 20.58 -19.40
C ASP A 85 -5.23 21.21 -18.67
N SER A 86 -4.92 21.72 -17.50
CA SER A 86 -5.67 22.64 -16.64
C SER A 86 -7.18 22.78 -16.88
N LYS A 87 -7.96 21.86 -16.37
CA LYS A 87 -9.23 22.28 -15.76
C LYS A 87 -8.90 23.15 -14.55
N LYS A 88 -9.58 24.28 -14.37
CA LYS A 88 -9.48 25.04 -13.13
C LYS A 88 -9.75 24.11 -11.97
N TYR A 89 -8.88 24.13 -10.96
CA TYR A 89 -9.05 23.40 -9.73
C TYR A 89 -10.38 23.77 -9.07
N ASN A 90 -11.21 22.78 -8.77
CA ASN A 90 -12.45 22.93 -8.04
C ASN A 90 -12.36 22.14 -6.73
N SER A 91 -12.27 22.85 -5.62
CA SER A 91 -12.13 22.24 -4.30
C SER A 91 -13.36 21.43 -3.87
N GLU A 92 -14.56 21.83 -4.30
CA GLU A 92 -15.80 21.12 -3.98
C GLU A 92 -15.88 19.81 -4.73
N GLU A 93 -15.56 19.81 -6.03
CA GLU A 93 -15.50 18.60 -6.85
C GLU A 93 -14.43 17.63 -6.30
N PHE A 94 -13.25 18.16 -5.92
CA PHE A 94 -12.21 17.35 -5.28
C PHE A 94 -12.70 16.71 -3.98
N LEU A 95 -13.34 17.49 -3.10
CA LEU A 95 -13.84 16.98 -1.83
C LEU A 95 -14.92 15.90 -2.03
N GLN A 96 -15.78 16.07 -3.02
CA GLN A 96 -16.81 15.08 -3.36
C GLN A 96 -16.15 13.77 -3.81
N ILE A 97 -15.23 13.81 -4.76
CA ILE A 97 -14.50 12.62 -5.25
C ILE A 97 -13.74 11.96 -4.11
N PHE A 98 -13.10 12.75 -3.24
CA PHE A 98 -12.38 12.25 -2.08
C PHE A 98 -13.31 11.48 -1.12
N LYS A 99 -14.47 12.05 -0.79
CA LYS A 99 -15.48 11.42 0.07
C LYS A 99 -16.06 10.13 -0.54
N GLU A 100 -16.35 10.14 -1.84
CA GLU A 100 -16.80 8.94 -2.55
C GLU A 100 -15.73 7.83 -2.53
N SER A 101 -14.48 8.18 -2.75
CA SER A 101 -13.36 7.25 -2.64
C SER A 101 -13.23 6.67 -1.22
N LEU A 102 -13.33 7.50 -0.19
CA LEU A 102 -13.30 7.05 1.21
C LEU A 102 -14.44 6.05 1.48
N LYS A 103 -15.66 6.36 1.06
CA LYS A 103 -16.80 5.48 1.24
C LYS A 103 -16.58 4.09 0.65
N LEU A 104 -15.96 4.02 -0.55
CA LEU A 104 -15.61 2.75 -1.18
C LEU A 104 -14.51 1.98 -0.40
N HIS A 105 -13.54 2.68 0.18
CA HIS A 105 -12.47 2.06 0.96
C HIS A 105 -12.93 1.57 2.35
N LEU A 106 -14.07 2.06 2.84
CA LEU A 106 -14.65 1.64 4.11
C LEU A 106 -15.51 0.36 4.00
N ILE A 107 -15.72 -0.17 2.79
CA ILE A 107 -16.41 -1.44 2.59
C ILE A 107 -15.52 -2.56 3.12
N SER A 108 -15.93 -3.18 4.22
CA SER A 108 -15.18 -4.23 4.92
C SER A 108 -16.09 -5.15 5.71
N ASP A 109 -15.76 -6.43 5.75
CA ASP A 109 -16.45 -7.44 6.57
C ASP A 109 -16.01 -7.41 8.06
N VAL A 110 -14.97 -6.62 8.37
CA VAL A 110 -14.42 -6.45 9.71
C VAL A 110 -14.37 -4.98 10.10
N LYS A 111 -14.21 -4.69 11.39
CA LYS A 111 -14.07 -3.32 11.88
C LYS A 111 -12.84 -2.66 11.26
N VAL A 112 -13.01 -1.46 10.71
CA VAL A 112 -11.94 -0.64 10.18
C VAL A 112 -11.38 0.24 11.28
N ALA A 113 -10.05 0.30 11.37
CA ALA A 113 -9.31 1.21 12.23
C ALA A 113 -8.37 2.10 11.39
N TYR A 114 -7.98 3.23 11.94
CA TYR A 114 -7.19 4.23 11.23
C TYR A 114 -5.84 4.43 11.89
N LEU A 115 -4.82 4.64 11.08
CA LEU A 115 -3.53 5.14 11.56
C LEU A 115 -3.53 6.66 11.43
N LEU A 116 -3.29 7.35 12.55
CA LEU A 116 -3.27 8.80 12.63
C LEU A 116 -1.84 9.25 12.98
N SER A 117 -1.19 9.97 12.07
CA SER A 117 0.18 10.46 12.23
C SER A 117 0.27 11.95 12.57
N GLY A 118 -0.87 12.64 12.71
CA GLY A 118 -0.88 14.11 12.89
C GLY A 118 -0.63 14.88 11.59
N GLY A 119 -0.23 14.23 10.50
CA GLY A 119 -0.05 14.83 9.19
C GLY A 119 -1.38 15.14 8.49
N LEU A 120 -1.33 16.01 7.48
CA LEU A 120 -2.51 16.47 6.74
C LEU A 120 -3.31 15.31 6.11
N ASP A 121 -2.64 14.35 5.49
CA ASP A 121 -3.30 13.25 4.77
C ASP A 121 -4.08 12.34 5.72
N SER A 122 -3.45 11.85 6.79
CA SER A 122 -4.09 10.97 7.76
C SER A 122 -5.24 11.68 8.48
N SER A 123 -5.06 12.93 8.86
CA SER A 123 -6.10 13.74 9.52
C SER A 123 -7.27 14.01 8.58
N SER A 124 -7.02 14.28 7.29
CA SER A 124 -8.07 14.48 6.29
C SER A 124 -8.89 13.21 6.07
N ILE A 125 -8.24 12.05 5.99
CA ILE A 125 -8.91 10.75 5.87
C ILE A 125 -9.81 10.51 7.08
N VAL A 126 -9.26 10.64 8.29
CA VAL A 126 -10.01 10.40 9.54
C VAL A 126 -11.18 11.37 9.68
N ALA A 127 -10.95 12.68 9.44
CA ALA A 127 -11.99 13.71 9.57
C ALA A 127 -13.19 13.47 8.64
N ASN A 128 -12.94 13.06 7.40
CA ASN A 128 -14.02 12.80 6.44
C ASN A 128 -14.64 11.41 6.61
N SER A 129 -13.98 10.47 7.29
CA SER A 129 -14.52 9.14 7.57
C SER A 129 -15.54 9.12 8.70
N ILE A 130 -15.54 10.12 9.58
CA ILE A 130 -16.50 10.25 10.70
C ILE A 130 -17.94 10.25 10.21
N GLU A 131 -18.20 10.83 9.05
CA GLU A 131 -19.54 10.88 8.44
C GLU A 131 -20.09 9.48 8.10
N TYR A 132 -19.20 8.51 7.86
CA TYR A 132 -19.55 7.16 7.38
C TYR A 132 -19.41 6.07 8.44
N GLN A 133 -18.64 6.33 9.49
CA GLN A 133 -18.34 5.33 10.50
C GLN A 133 -18.57 5.87 11.92
N LYS A 134 -19.65 5.41 12.55
CA LYS A 134 -19.88 5.65 13.97
C LYS A 134 -18.85 4.88 14.81
N ASN A 135 -18.35 5.48 15.89
CA ASN A 135 -17.34 4.88 16.78
C ASN A 135 -16.02 4.53 16.06
N LEU A 136 -15.54 5.45 15.22
CA LEU A 136 -14.25 5.36 14.56
C LEU A 136 -13.16 5.20 15.62
N LYS A 137 -12.26 4.18 15.41
CA LYS A 137 -11.08 3.99 16.25
C LYS A 137 -9.82 4.31 15.48
N ALA A 138 -8.99 5.20 16.04
CA ALA A 138 -7.71 5.59 15.50
C ALA A 138 -6.56 5.16 16.40
N PHE A 139 -5.41 4.88 15.80
CA PHE A 139 -4.17 4.53 16.49
C PHE A 139 -3.04 5.41 16.01
N SER A 140 -2.16 5.80 16.91
CA SER A 140 -0.93 6.51 16.58
C SER A 140 0.29 5.77 17.10
N LEU A 141 1.30 5.62 16.26
CA LEU A 141 2.58 5.05 16.65
C LEU A 141 3.49 6.20 17.12
N PHE A 142 4.14 6.05 18.27
CA PHE A 142 5.13 7.02 18.69
C PHE A 142 6.42 6.34 19.15
N PRO A 143 7.55 6.62 18.53
CA PRO A 143 8.86 6.29 19.02
C PRO A 143 9.35 7.39 19.97
N LYS A 144 9.88 7.03 21.15
CA LYS A 144 10.32 7.99 22.20
C LYS A 144 11.43 8.95 21.77
N LYS A 145 12.15 8.67 20.68
CA LYS A 145 13.39 9.40 20.32
C LYS A 145 13.29 10.27 19.06
N THR A 146 12.11 10.41 18.46
CA THR A 146 11.91 11.20 17.24
C THR A 146 11.04 12.42 17.51
N PHE A 147 10.81 13.22 16.46
CA PHE A 147 9.90 14.36 16.46
C PHE A 147 8.53 13.95 17.03
N ASP A 148 8.08 14.67 18.06
CA ASP A 148 6.86 14.36 18.79
C ASP A 148 5.65 15.00 18.12
N GLU A 149 4.86 14.21 17.41
CA GLU A 149 3.64 14.64 16.74
C GLU A 149 2.39 14.63 17.64
N ARG A 150 2.52 14.16 18.90
CA ARG A 150 1.39 14.03 19.83
C ARG A 150 0.60 15.32 20.05
N PRO A 151 1.20 16.52 20.19
CA PRO A 151 0.42 17.74 20.37
C PRO A 151 -0.61 18.00 19.28
N TRP A 152 -0.26 17.73 18.00
CA TRP A 152 -1.18 17.89 16.86
C TRP A 152 -2.24 16.78 16.82
N ILE A 153 -1.86 15.56 17.17
CA ILE A 153 -2.77 14.42 17.26
C ILE A 153 -3.79 14.65 18.36
N ASP A 154 -3.36 15.06 19.57
CA ASP A 154 -4.23 15.29 20.72
C ASP A 154 -5.24 16.42 20.44
N ASP A 155 -4.79 17.53 19.84
CA ASP A 155 -5.68 18.63 19.44
C ASP A 155 -6.73 18.17 18.43
N PHE A 156 -6.33 17.40 17.42
CA PHE A 156 -7.23 16.85 16.41
C PHE A 156 -8.24 15.86 17.01
N VAL A 157 -7.77 14.90 17.81
CA VAL A 157 -8.57 13.88 18.47
C VAL A 157 -9.63 14.53 19.38
N LYS A 158 -9.22 15.52 20.18
CA LYS A 158 -10.13 16.27 21.06
C LYS A 158 -11.18 17.05 20.28
N LYS A 159 -10.79 17.75 19.21
CA LYS A 159 -11.71 18.53 18.38
C LYS A 159 -12.73 17.68 17.64
N LYS A 160 -12.40 16.46 17.30
CA LYS A 160 -13.23 15.56 16.50
C LYS A 160 -13.92 14.45 17.31
N ASP A 161 -13.68 14.42 18.64
CA ASP A 161 -14.23 13.39 19.55
C ASP A 161 -13.98 11.95 19.05
N ILE A 162 -12.68 11.64 18.81
CA ILE A 162 -12.26 10.37 18.22
C ILE A 162 -11.80 9.42 19.32
N ASN A 163 -12.24 8.17 19.28
CA ASN A 163 -11.66 7.11 20.09
C ASN A 163 -10.26 6.79 19.58
N HIS A 164 -9.25 7.20 20.36
CA HIS A 164 -7.85 7.15 19.97
C HIS A 164 -6.98 6.44 20.99
N GLU A 165 -5.95 5.73 20.50
CA GLU A 165 -4.98 5.02 21.35
C GLU A 165 -3.56 5.19 20.79
N TYR A 166 -2.62 5.49 21.70
CA TYR A 166 -1.19 5.50 21.37
C TYR A 166 -0.57 4.12 21.52
N ILE A 167 0.18 3.68 20.51
CA ILE A 167 0.96 2.45 20.54
C ILE A 167 2.44 2.79 20.64
N ASN A 168 3.06 2.41 21.76
CA ASN A 168 4.52 2.52 21.92
C ASN A 168 5.21 1.38 21.18
N VAL A 169 6.05 1.73 20.21
CA VAL A 169 6.71 0.77 19.32
C VAL A 169 7.99 0.19 19.94
N GLU A 170 8.66 0.90 20.86
CA GLU A 170 9.97 0.51 21.41
C GLU A 170 9.97 -0.85 22.13
N ASN A 171 8.84 -1.23 22.71
CA ASN A 171 8.74 -2.46 23.50
C ASN A 171 8.24 -3.67 22.71
N LYS A 172 7.94 -3.52 21.42
CA LYS A 172 7.28 -4.57 20.60
C LYS A 172 8.04 -4.98 19.35
N ILE A 173 9.09 -4.26 18.98
CA ILE A 173 9.96 -4.69 17.89
C ILE A 173 11.02 -5.62 18.48
N ASN A 174 10.70 -6.90 18.57
CA ASN A 174 11.70 -7.93 18.77
C ASN A 174 12.30 -8.22 17.38
N PRO A 175 13.58 -7.90 17.11
CA PRO A 175 14.22 -8.21 15.83
C PRO A 175 14.14 -9.69 15.46
N GLU A 176 14.11 -10.57 16.45
CA GLU A 176 13.98 -12.03 16.28
C GLU A 176 12.58 -12.48 15.82
N GLY A 177 11.56 -11.62 15.90
CA GLY A 177 10.19 -11.90 15.44
C GLY A 177 10.01 -11.82 13.93
N PHE A 178 11.00 -11.33 13.17
CA PHE A 178 10.96 -11.25 11.70
C PHE A 178 11.49 -12.53 11.00
N GLU A 179 11.95 -13.52 11.75
CA GLU A 179 12.49 -14.78 11.22
C GLU A 179 11.49 -15.94 11.14
N LYS A 180 10.20 -15.70 11.33
CA LYS A 180 9.18 -16.77 11.24
C LYS A 180 8.25 -16.59 10.05
#